data_8020c7f210bcc69359976757611f4d72
#
_entry.id   8020c7f210bcc69359976757611f4d72
#
_cell.length_a   1.000
_cell.length_b   1.000
_cell.length_c   1.000
_cell.angle_alpha   90.00
_cell.angle_beta   90.00
_cell.angle_gamma   90.00
#
_symmetry.space_group_name_H-M   'P 1'
#
loop_
_entity.id
_entity.type
_entity.pdbx_description
1 polymer ?
#
loop_
_entity_poly.entity_id
_entity_poly.type
_entity_poly.pdbx_seq_one_letter_code
_entity_poly.pdbx_strand_id
1 'polypeptide(L)'
;AWAVEYGSIEDKMHFNNLVSYSPLHTINVGANYPSVLVYTADHDDRVVPAHSFKYTATLQARQGGTNPILVRIGKSAGHGAGKPTKKIIKEYAEKWAFMFYEMGVGY
;
A
#
# COMPACT_ATOMS: atom_id res chain seq x y z
N ALA A 1 1.17 -22.60 4.62
CA ALA A 1 1.85 -22.40 5.89
C ALA A 1 1.00 -21.58 6.86
N TRP A 2 0.30 -20.56 6.42
CA TRP A 2 -0.46 -19.63 7.26
C TRP A 2 -1.89 -20.06 7.59
N ALA A 3 -2.41 -21.11 6.95
CA ALA A 3 -3.79 -21.57 7.14
C ALA A 3 -4.09 -22.05 8.56
N VAL A 4 -3.08 -22.54 9.27
CA VAL A 4 -3.24 -22.97 10.68
C VAL A 4 -3.49 -21.78 11.61
N GLU A 5 -2.90 -20.61 11.28
CA GLU A 5 -2.97 -19.41 12.10
C GLU A 5 -4.15 -18.50 11.71
N TYR A 6 -4.35 -18.29 10.40
CA TYR A 6 -5.34 -17.33 9.89
C TYR A 6 -6.58 -17.97 9.28
N GLY A 7 -6.57 -19.27 9.06
CA GLY A 7 -7.64 -20.00 8.37
C GLY A 7 -7.35 -20.20 6.88
N SER A 8 -8.21 -21.00 6.24
CA SER A 8 -8.12 -21.34 4.82
C SER A 8 -9.20 -20.64 4.02
N ILE A 9 -8.85 -20.19 2.81
CA ILE A 9 -9.82 -19.64 1.84
C ILE A 9 -10.78 -20.70 1.29
N GLU A 10 -10.48 -21.98 1.47
CA GLU A 10 -11.33 -23.10 1.05
C GLU A 10 -12.45 -23.37 2.03
N ASP A 11 -12.33 -22.93 3.28
CA ASP A 11 -13.38 -22.97 4.28
C ASP A 11 -14.20 -21.68 4.23
N LYS A 12 -15.51 -21.81 4.03
CA LYS A 12 -16.42 -20.65 3.88
C LYS A 12 -16.43 -19.73 5.08
N MET A 13 -16.35 -20.27 6.30
CA MET A 13 -16.36 -19.46 7.52
C MET A 13 -15.04 -18.70 7.66
N HIS A 14 -13.93 -19.38 7.44
CA HIS A 14 -12.60 -18.74 7.42
C HIS A 14 -12.49 -17.68 6.31
N PHE A 15 -12.98 -17.99 5.11
CA PHE A 15 -13.00 -17.04 3.98
C PHE A 15 -13.79 -15.78 4.34
N ASN A 16 -15.00 -15.91 4.87
CA ASN A 16 -15.80 -14.75 5.26
C ASN A 16 -15.09 -13.90 6.33
N ASN A 17 -14.46 -14.55 7.31
CA ASN A 17 -13.67 -13.86 8.32
C ASN A 17 -12.48 -13.11 7.69
N LEU A 18 -11.72 -13.76 6.80
CA LEU A 18 -10.58 -13.13 6.11
C LEU A 18 -10.98 -11.93 5.26
N VAL A 19 -12.09 -12.03 4.53
CA VAL A 19 -12.61 -10.93 3.71
C VAL A 19 -13.06 -9.75 4.57
N SER A 20 -13.63 -10.00 5.75
CA SER A 20 -14.18 -8.95 6.61
C SER A 20 -13.14 -7.93 7.09
N TYR A 21 -11.88 -8.31 7.18
CA TYR A 21 -10.79 -7.40 7.55
C TYR A 21 -9.74 -7.19 6.45
N SER A 22 -9.96 -7.76 5.26
CA SER A 22 -9.04 -7.56 4.13
C SER A 22 -9.06 -6.11 3.67
N PRO A 23 -7.92 -5.38 3.72
CA PRO A 23 -7.89 -3.96 3.35
C PRO A 23 -8.38 -3.70 1.92
N LEU A 24 -8.08 -4.61 0.99
CA LEU A 24 -8.51 -4.49 -0.40
C LEU A 24 -10.04 -4.59 -0.56
N HIS A 25 -10.68 -5.49 0.20
CA HIS A 25 -12.11 -5.80 0.05
C HIS A 25 -13.00 -4.87 0.86
N THR A 26 -12.45 -4.20 1.88
CA THR A 26 -13.19 -3.31 2.79
C THR A 26 -13.12 -1.82 2.40
N ILE A 27 -12.50 -1.47 1.28
CA ILE A 27 -12.53 -0.10 0.75
C ILE A 27 -13.98 0.24 0.35
N ASN A 28 -14.53 1.29 0.93
CA ASN A 28 -15.89 1.76 0.64
C ASN A 28 -15.92 2.67 -0.58
N VAL A 29 -16.88 2.45 -1.48
CA VAL A 29 -17.09 3.32 -2.65
C VAL A 29 -17.59 4.69 -2.20
N GLY A 30 -16.97 5.76 -2.69
CA GLY A 30 -17.38 7.13 -2.41
C GLY A 30 -16.99 7.66 -1.02
N ALA A 31 -16.29 6.88 -0.20
CA ALA A 31 -15.77 7.36 1.07
C ALA A 31 -14.63 8.39 0.84
N ASN A 32 -14.57 9.40 1.69
CA ASN A 32 -13.49 10.40 1.65
C ASN A 32 -12.29 9.88 2.45
N TYR A 33 -11.35 9.25 1.74
CA TYR A 33 -10.12 8.76 2.33
C TYR A 33 -9.08 9.89 2.49
N PRO A 34 -8.21 9.82 3.50
CA PRO A 34 -7.09 10.76 3.63
C PRO A 34 -6.11 10.61 2.47
N SER A 35 -5.15 11.53 2.39
CA SER A 35 -4.01 11.41 1.47
C SER A 35 -3.20 10.15 1.78
N VAL A 36 -2.96 9.34 0.77
CA VAL A 36 -2.27 8.05 0.91
C VAL A 36 -1.10 7.96 -0.06
N LEU A 37 0.07 7.57 0.45
CA LEU A 37 1.25 7.24 -0.35
C LEU A 37 1.66 5.79 -0.09
N VAL A 38 1.43 4.93 -1.07
CA VAL A 38 1.85 3.52 -1.04
C VAL A 38 3.26 3.40 -1.59
N TYR A 39 4.15 2.73 -0.85
CA TYR A 39 5.50 2.42 -1.28
C TYR A 39 5.63 0.94 -1.61
N THR A 40 6.18 0.64 -2.78
CA THR A 40 6.52 -0.73 -3.21
C THR A 40 7.77 -0.74 -4.09
N ALA A 41 8.30 -1.91 -4.38
CA ALA A 41 9.41 -2.11 -5.29
C ALA A 41 8.99 -3.10 -6.40
N ASP A 42 9.51 -2.90 -7.62
CA ASP A 42 9.13 -3.70 -8.79
C ASP A 42 9.64 -5.16 -8.74
N HIS A 43 10.71 -5.41 -7.99
CA HIS A 43 11.33 -6.72 -7.79
C HIS A 43 11.23 -7.19 -6.33
N ASP A 44 10.14 -6.84 -5.64
CA ASP A 44 9.89 -7.35 -4.29
C ASP A 44 9.47 -8.82 -4.38
N ASP A 45 10.39 -9.71 -4.01
CA ASP A 45 10.22 -11.17 -3.98
C ASP A 45 9.58 -11.69 -2.70
N ARG A 46 9.41 -10.83 -1.71
CA ARG A 46 8.87 -11.15 -0.38
C ARG A 46 7.41 -10.76 -0.24
N VAL A 47 7.07 -9.57 -0.72
CA VAL A 47 5.69 -9.08 -0.80
C VAL A 47 5.42 -8.66 -2.24
N VAL A 48 4.72 -9.52 -2.96
CA VAL A 48 4.47 -9.34 -4.39
C VAL A 48 3.90 -7.95 -4.68
N PRO A 49 4.52 -7.14 -5.56
CA PRO A 49 4.10 -5.76 -5.84
C PRO A 49 2.64 -5.63 -6.28
N ALA A 50 2.07 -6.70 -6.83
CA ALA A 50 0.68 -6.75 -7.25
C ALA A 50 -0.31 -6.42 -6.12
N HIS A 51 0.01 -6.72 -4.86
CA HIS A 51 -0.82 -6.34 -3.72
C HIS A 51 -0.93 -4.81 -3.60
N SER A 52 0.21 -4.12 -3.67
CA SER A 52 0.26 -2.66 -3.62
C SER A 52 -0.44 -2.02 -4.83
N PHE A 53 -0.26 -2.58 -6.02
CA PHE A 53 -0.90 -2.07 -7.24
C PHE A 53 -2.42 -2.22 -7.20
N LYS A 54 -2.92 -3.41 -6.84
CA LYS A 54 -4.36 -3.65 -6.71
C LYS A 54 -4.99 -2.76 -5.64
N TYR A 55 -4.34 -2.66 -4.47
CA TYR A 55 -4.83 -1.82 -3.39
C TYR A 55 -4.91 -0.35 -3.81
N THR A 56 -3.82 0.20 -4.38
CA THR A 56 -3.79 1.59 -4.83
C THR A 56 -4.83 1.86 -5.91
N ALA A 57 -4.91 1.01 -6.93
CA ALA A 57 -5.87 1.17 -8.02
C ALA A 57 -7.32 1.12 -7.51
N THR A 58 -7.63 0.21 -6.59
CA THR A 58 -8.96 0.10 -6.00
C THR A 58 -9.29 1.32 -5.14
N LEU A 59 -8.31 1.80 -4.35
CA LEU A 59 -8.49 2.97 -3.51
C LEU A 59 -8.71 4.24 -4.36
N GLN A 60 -7.94 4.41 -5.44
CA GLN A 60 -8.12 5.50 -6.40
C GLN A 60 -9.50 5.47 -7.06
N ALA A 61 -9.96 4.29 -7.47
CA ALA A 61 -11.26 4.12 -8.12
C ALA A 61 -12.45 4.37 -7.16
N ARG A 62 -12.26 4.17 -5.86
CA ARG A 62 -13.31 4.28 -4.85
C ARG A 62 -13.25 5.55 -4.02
N GLN A 63 -12.18 6.35 -4.14
CA GLN A 63 -12.03 7.64 -3.46
C GLN A 63 -13.18 8.58 -3.82
N GLY A 64 -13.94 9.02 -2.82
CA GLY A 64 -15.02 10.00 -3.00
C GLY A 64 -14.59 11.44 -2.75
N GLY A 65 -13.41 11.65 -2.19
CA GLY A 65 -12.83 12.96 -1.93
C GLY A 65 -11.79 13.37 -2.95
N THR A 66 -11.11 14.49 -2.67
CA THR A 66 -10.05 15.06 -3.54
C THR A 66 -8.63 14.77 -3.05
N ASN A 67 -8.50 14.10 -1.91
CA ASN A 67 -7.18 13.77 -1.34
C ASN A 67 -6.41 12.81 -2.26
N PRO A 68 -5.11 13.03 -2.50
CA PRO A 68 -4.34 12.23 -3.42
C PRO A 68 -4.10 10.81 -2.91
N ILE A 69 -4.27 9.85 -3.80
CA ILE A 69 -3.89 8.45 -3.58
C ILE A 69 -2.77 8.12 -4.57
N LEU A 70 -1.56 7.99 -4.07
CA LEU A 70 -0.36 7.84 -4.88
C LEU A 70 0.34 6.51 -4.60
N VAL A 71 1.06 6.01 -5.60
CA VAL A 71 1.98 4.89 -5.45
C VAL A 71 3.38 5.28 -5.92
N ARG A 72 4.38 4.97 -5.09
CA ARG A 72 5.78 5.13 -5.42
C ARG A 72 6.41 3.75 -5.63
N ILE A 73 6.89 3.51 -6.85
CA ILE A 73 7.49 2.23 -7.24
C ILE A 73 9.00 2.40 -7.30
N GLY A 74 9.73 1.71 -6.44
CA GLY A 74 11.19 1.60 -6.51
C GLY A 74 11.60 0.71 -7.67
N LYS A 75 12.24 1.27 -8.69
CA LYS A 75 12.71 0.51 -9.85
C LYS A 75 13.99 -0.26 -9.53
N SER A 76 14.09 -1.49 -10.05
CA SER A 76 15.23 -2.40 -9.85
C SER A 76 15.60 -2.52 -8.36
N ALA A 77 14.60 -2.71 -7.53
CA ALA A 77 14.75 -2.79 -6.08
C ALA A 77 13.92 -3.95 -5.52
N GLY A 78 14.51 -4.69 -4.57
CA GLY A 78 13.84 -5.73 -3.82
C GLY A 78 13.18 -5.19 -2.55
N HIS A 79 12.83 -6.09 -1.62
CA HIS A 79 12.09 -5.80 -0.37
C HIS A 79 12.77 -4.82 0.61
N GLY A 80 13.97 -4.35 0.32
CA GLY A 80 14.65 -3.33 1.13
C GLY A 80 16.07 -3.70 1.56
N ALA A 81 16.43 -4.98 1.61
CA ALA A 81 17.80 -5.40 1.90
C ALA A 81 18.74 -5.03 0.73
N GLY A 82 19.95 -4.52 1.06
CA GLY A 82 20.97 -4.22 0.07
C GLY A 82 20.75 -2.95 -0.77
N LYS A 83 19.80 -2.08 -0.42
CA LYS A 83 19.61 -0.82 -1.12
C LYS A 83 20.81 0.13 -0.90
N PRO A 84 21.34 0.78 -1.99
CA PRO A 84 22.34 1.82 -1.83
C PRO A 84 21.84 2.98 -0.96
N THR A 85 22.70 3.53 -0.12
CA THR A 85 22.36 4.63 0.81
C THR A 85 21.69 5.82 0.12
N LYS A 86 22.13 6.19 -1.09
CA LYS A 86 21.51 7.27 -1.89
C LYS A 86 20.04 6.97 -2.21
N LYS A 87 19.67 5.71 -2.50
CA LYS A 87 18.27 5.33 -2.74
C LYS A 87 17.45 5.44 -1.46
N ILE A 88 18.02 5.03 -0.35
CA ILE A 88 17.37 5.13 0.96
C ILE A 88 17.08 6.58 1.32
N ILE A 89 18.08 7.46 1.20
CA ILE A 89 17.93 8.90 1.47
C ILE A 89 16.83 9.50 0.58
N LYS A 90 16.84 9.18 -0.72
CA LYS A 90 15.83 9.67 -1.66
C LYS A 90 14.41 9.20 -1.28
N GLU A 91 14.25 7.93 -0.93
CA GLU A 91 12.95 7.38 -0.52
C GLU A 91 12.41 8.07 0.74
N TYR A 92 13.26 8.31 1.74
CA TYR A 92 12.84 9.05 2.94
C TYR A 92 12.52 10.51 2.63
N ALA A 93 13.32 11.17 1.80
CA ALA A 93 13.03 12.55 1.38
C ALA A 93 11.67 12.66 0.67
N GLU A 94 11.36 11.73 -0.24
CA GLU A 94 10.06 11.68 -0.92
C GLU A 94 8.89 11.44 0.06
N LYS A 95 9.05 10.55 1.05
CA LYS A 95 8.05 10.31 2.10
C LYS A 95 7.79 11.56 2.94
N TRP A 96 8.85 12.22 3.40
CA TRP A 96 8.74 13.44 4.20
C TRP A 96 8.15 14.59 3.38
N ALA A 97 8.56 14.74 2.12
CA ALA A 97 8.01 15.78 1.25
C ALA A 97 6.50 15.61 1.03
N PHE A 98 6.03 14.39 0.77
CA PHE A 98 4.61 14.10 0.67
C PHE A 98 3.87 14.44 1.98
N MET A 99 4.40 13.99 3.11
CA MET A 99 3.76 14.21 4.41
C MET A 99 3.68 15.70 4.76
N PHE A 100 4.77 16.45 4.59
CA PHE A 100 4.78 17.89 4.88
C PHE A 100 3.85 18.66 3.95
N TYR A 101 3.83 18.30 2.67
CA TYR A 101 2.92 18.92 1.70
C TYR A 101 1.46 18.74 2.10
N GLU A 102 1.06 17.51 2.41
CA GLU A 102 -0.33 17.18 2.77
C GLU A 102 -0.74 17.75 4.15
N MET A 103 0.21 17.95 5.04
CA MET A 103 -0.02 18.59 6.34
C MET A 103 0.03 20.11 6.29
N GLY A 104 0.36 20.72 5.14
CA GLY A 104 0.52 22.18 5.01
C GLY A 104 1.70 22.74 5.81
N VAL A 105 2.70 21.93 6.09
CA VAL A 105 3.92 22.37 6.80
C VAL A 105 4.90 22.92 5.77
N GLY A 106 5.25 24.20 5.91
CA GLY A 106 6.30 24.84 5.11
C GLY A 106 7.70 24.29 5.45
N TYR A 107 8.61 24.35 4.46
CA TYR A 107 10.02 23.97 4.64
C TYR A 107 10.79 25.12 5.28
#